data_0a68a3f2aa3df84187c96c8baaa12137
#
_entry.id   0a68a3f2aa3df84187c96c8baaa12137
#
_cell.length_a   1.000
_cell.length_b   1.000
_cell.length_c   1.000
_cell.angle_alpha   90.00
_cell.angle_beta   90.00
_cell.angle_gamma   90.00
#
_symmetry.space_group_name_H-M   'P 1'
#
loop_
_entity.id
_entity.type
_entity.pdbx_description
1 polymer ?
#
loop_
_entity_poly.entity_id
_entity_poly.type
_entity_poly.pdbx_seq_one_letter_code
_entity_poly.pdbx_strand_id
1 'polypeptide(L)'
;MKIAYATIALLLASMTIASCSNTPKPAADANVLPTDYRNQIATYLGQVVTDRADFHNSMIGTPVFKPVGAGEHYIVCVMLNGHNQHKEKIVIYLGTNINQFVDATPGQCADAAYQPFKELAALLPPT
;
A
#
# COMPACT_ATOMS: atom_id res chain seq x y z
N MET A 1 26.55 78.44 22.53
CA MET A 1 26.79 76.95 22.60
C MET A 1 25.48 76.27 22.74
N LYS A 2 25.03 75.62 21.70
CA LYS A 2 23.82 74.82 21.73
C LYS A 2 24.16 73.39 21.29
N ILE A 3 24.14 72.50 22.21
CA ILE A 3 24.42 71.10 21.96
C ILE A 3 23.13 70.47 21.45
N ALA A 4 23.13 70.01 20.20
CA ALA A 4 22.02 69.27 19.61
C ALA A 4 22.20 67.81 19.96
N TYR A 5 21.24 67.29 20.69
CA TYR A 5 21.13 65.86 20.95
C TYR A 5 20.42 65.16 19.75
N ALA A 6 21.18 64.39 19.03
CA ALA A 6 20.66 63.57 17.99
C ALA A 6 20.09 62.30 18.65
N THR A 7 18.79 62.15 18.63
CA THR A 7 18.10 60.95 19.05
C THR A 7 18.23 59.90 17.95
N ILE A 8 18.99 58.85 18.25
CA ILE A 8 19.08 57.66 17.39
C ILE A 8 17.87 56.80 17.69
N ALA A 9 16.92 56.74 16.76
CA ALA A 9 15.82 55.83 16.81
C ALA A 9 16.30 54.43 16.39
N LEU A 10 16.33 53.50 17.36
CA LEU A 10 16.68 52.13 17.12
C LEU A 10 15.44 51.41 16.54
N LEU A 11 15.43 51.18 15.24
CA LEU A 11 14.42 50.34 14.57
C LEU A 11 14.73 48.87 14.88
N LEU A 12 14.00 48.31 15.81
CA LEU A 12 13.96 46.87 16.03
C LEU A 12 13.17 46.22 14.89
N ALA A 13 13.89 45.68 13.93
CA ALA A 13 13.33 44.84 12.91
C ALA A 13 12.91 43.52 13.57
N SER A 14 11.63 43.34 13.79
CA SER A 14 11.04 42.07 14.22
C SER A 14 11.15 41.09 13.07
N MET A 15 12.15 40.20 13.12
CA MET A 15 12.19 39.04 12.26
C MET A 15 11.06 38.07 12.68
N THR A 16 9.97 38.12 11.99
CA THR A 16 8.96 37.04 12.06
C THR A 16 9.55 35.81 11.39
N ILE A 17 10.01 34.89 12.21
CA ILE A 17 10.36 33.54 11.75
C ILE A 17 9.04 32.89 11.30
N ALA A 18 8.82 32.87 10.00
CA ALA A 18 7.78 32.03 9.44
C ALA A 18 8.20 30.58 9.71
N SER A 19 7.66 29.99 10.77
CA SER A 19 7.77 28.56 10.98
C SER A 19 7.03 27.88 9.83
N CYS A 20 7.77 27.25 8.91
CA CYS A 20 7.19 26.30 7.99
C CYS A 20 6.60 25.18 8.84
N SER A 21 5.31 25.25 9.12
CA SER A 21 4.59 24.11 9.66
C SER A 21 4.54 23.07 8.54
N ASN A 22 5.40 22.06 8.62
CA ASN A 22 5.20 20.83 7.89
C ASN A 22 3.88 20.25 8.42
N THR A 23 2.79 20.52 7.70
CA THR A 23 1.54 19.81 7.92
C THR A 23 1.84 18.34 7.62
N PRO A 24 1.83 17.45 8.62
CA PRO A 24 1.99 16.03 8.33
C PRO A 24 0.88 15.65 7.35
N LYS A 25 1.26 15.08 6.21
CA LYS A 25 0.32 14.47 5.28
C LYS A 25 -0.60 13.56 6.11
N PRO A 26 -1.93 13.70 6.03
CA PRO A 26 -2.82 12.89 6.84
C PRO A 26 -2.52 11.42 6.58
N ALA A 27 -2.04 10.72 7.60
CA ALA A 27 -1.68 9.32 7.52
C ALA A 27 -2.91 8.42 7.22
N ALA A 28 -4.11 8.98 7.35
CA ALA A 28 -5.37 8.28 7.13
C ALA A 28 -5.58 7.79 5.69
N ASP A 29 -5.06 8.52 4.68
CA ASP A 29 -5.25 8.15 3.27
C ASP A 29 -4.24 7.09 2.79
N ALA A 30 -3.16 6.89 3.53
CA ALA A 30 -2.08 6.01 3.11
C ALA A 30 -2.38 4.53 3.33
N ASN A 31 -3.35 4.18 4.19
CA ASN A 31 -3.55 2.81 4.68
C ASN A 31 -5.02 2.38 4.69
N VAL A 32 -5.77 2.80 3.68
CA VAL A 32 -7.15 2.36 3.50
C VAL A 32 -7.21 1.27 2.43
N LEU A 33 -7.55 0.06 2.85
CA LEU A 33 -7.80 -1.02 1.90
C LEU A 33 -9.15 -0.81 1.21
N PRO A 34 -9.23 -0.88 -0.12
CA PRO A 34 -10.51 -0.83 -0.82
C PRO A 34 -11.45 -1.95 -0.38
N THR A 35 -12.74 -1.65 -0.26
CA THR A 35 -13.75 -2.67 0.09
C THR A 35 -13.89 -3.75 -0.96
N ASP A 36 -13.59 -3.44 -2.21
CA ASP A 36 -13.62 -4.36 -3.36
C ASP A 36 -12.25 -4.93 -3.72
N TYR A 37 -11.34 -4.99 -2.74
CA TYR A 37 -9.96 -5.44 -2.94
C TYR A 37 -9.85 -6.78 -3.68
N ARG A 38 -10.77 -7.69 -3.47
CA ARG A 38 -10.77 -9.00 -4.14
C ARG A 38 -10.94 -8.86 -5.66
N ASN A 39 -11.88 -8.04 -6.11
CA ASN A 39 -12.06 -7.76 -7.53
C ASN A 39 -10.87 -6.98 -8.11
N GLN A 40 -10.35 -6.04 -7.35
CA GLN A 40 -9.19 -5.26 -7.77
C GLN A 40 -7.97 -6.16 -7.97
N ILE A 41 -7.71 -7.07 -7.03
CA ILE A 41 -6.62 -8.05 -7.15
C ILE A 41 -6.86 -8.99 -8.33
N ALA A 42 -8.08 -9.52 -8.49
CA ALA A 42 -8.39 -10.40 -9.61
C ALA A 42 -8.14 -9.71 -10.96
N THR A 43 -8.59 -8.48 -11.11
CA THR A 43 -8.36 -7.70 -12.34
C THR A 43 -6.87 -7.48 -12.59
N TYR A 44 -6.13 -7.14 -11.56
CA TYR A 44 -4.67 -6.94 -11.66
C TYR A 44 -3.96 -8.24 -12.05
N LEU A 45 -4.26 -9.35 -11.38
CA LEU A 45 -3.67 -10.65 -11.69
C LEU A 45 -4.03 -11.13 -13.10
N GLY A 46 -5.22 -10.83 -13.57
CA GLY A 46 -5.64 -11.10 -14.94
C GLY A 46 -4.77 -10.43 -15.99
N GLN A 47 -4.11 -9.34 -15.64
CA GLN A 47 -3.22 -8.59 -16.52
C GLN A 47 -1.76 -9.04 -16.43
N VAL A 48 -1.30 -9.40 -15.24
CA VAL A 48 0.13 -9.65 -14.98
C VAL A 48 0.50 -11.14 -14.94
N VAL A 49 -0.45 -12.02 -14.63
CA VAL A 49 -0.21 -13.47 -14.61
C VAL A 49 -0.53 -14.03 -15.99
N THR A 50 0.48 -14.56 -16.65
CA THR A 50 0.34 -15.08 -18.02
C THR A 50 -0.19 -16.50 -18.07
N ASP A 51 0.12 -17.32 -17.07
CA ASP A 51 -0.34 -18.70 -17.01
C ASP A 51 -1.71 -18.79 -16.36
N ARG A 52 -2.73 -18.96 -17.18
CA ARG A 52 -4.12 -19.06 -16.74
C ARG A 52 -4.41 -20.31 -15.89
N ALA A 53 -3.57 -21.34 -15.99
CA ALA A 53 -3.70 -22.52 -15.12
C ALA A 53 -3.55 -22.15 -13.63
N ASP A 54 -2.80 -21.10 -13.33
CA ASP A 54 -2.62 -20.59 -11.96
C ASP A 54 -3.92 -20.06 -11.33
N PHE A 55 -4.93 -19.77 -12.14
CA PHE A 55 -6.22 -19.26 -11.64
C PHE A 55 -7.14 -20.36 -11.10
N HIS A 56 -6.90 -21.60 -11.54
CA HIS A 56 -7.66 -22.74 -11.02
C HIS A 56 -7.32 -23.02 -9.56
N ASN A 57 -8.35 -23.22 -8.75
CA ASN A 57 -8.19 -23.50 -7.33
C ASN A 57 -7.33 -22.46 -6.57
N SER A 58 -7.26 -21.24 -7.10
CA SER A 58 -6.58 -20.15 -6.42
C SER A 58 -7.29 -19.80 -5.12
N MET A 59 -6.50 -19.36 -4.15
CA MET A 59 -6.97 -18.95 -2.83
C MET A 59 -6.53 -17.54 -2.53
N ILE A 60 -7.32 -16.84 -1.76
CA ILE A 60 -6.99 -15.48 -1.28
C ILE A 60 -7.13 -15.44 0.23
N GLY A 61 -6.13 -14.84 0.88
CA GLY A 61 -6.13 -14.65 2.32
C GLY A 61 -6.85 -13.37 2.73
N THR A 62 -7.15 -13.28 4.01
CA THR A 62 -7.64 -12.02 4.59
C THR A 62 -6.52 -10.97 4.57
N PRO A 63 -6.84 -9.69 4.31
CA PRO A 63 -5.85 -8.62 4.36
C PRO A 63 -5.25 -8.49 5.76
N VAL A 64 -3.95 -8.26 5.82
CA VAL A 64 -3.23 -8.03 7.08
C VAL A 64 -2.41 -6.75 6.93
N PHE A 65 -2.47 -5.91 7.95
CA PHE A 65 -1.64 -4.70 8.03
C PHE A 65 -0.37 -5.02 8.80
N LYS A 66 0.77 -4.95 8.14
CA LYS A 66 2.05 -5.29 8.76
C LYS A 66 3.25 -4.60 8.08
N PRO A 67 4.40 -4.58 8.77
CA PRO A 67 5.62 -4.04 8.18
C PRO A 67 6.04 -4.82 6.93
N VAL A 68 6.28 -4.08 5.84
CA VAL A 68 6.85 -4.62 4.59
C VAL A 68 7.82 -3.59 4.05
N GLY A 69 9.10 -3.92 3.96
CA GLY A 69 10.12 -2.95 3.59
C GLY A 69 10.25 -1.82 4.61
N ALA A 70 10.23 -0.58 4.15
CA ALA A 70 10.45 0.61 4.98
C ALA A 70 9.20 1.12 5.72
N GLY A 71 8.04 0.49 5.59
CA GLY A 71 6.79 0.96 6.20
C GLY A 71 5.79 -0.15 6.45
N GLU A 72 4.65 0.24 7.02
CA GLU A 72 3.52 -0.66 7.23
C GLU A 72 2.52 -0.52 6.10
N HIS A 73 2.08 -1.66 5.56
CA HIS A 73 1.16 -1.72 4.43
C HIS A 73 0.15 -2.84 4.63
N TYR A 74 -0.99 -2.72 3.97
CA TYR A 74 -1.85 -3.88 3.79
C TYR A 74 -1.20 -4.84 2.81
N ILE A 75 -1.14 -6.10 3.20
CA ILE A 75 -0.78 -7.19 2.31
C ILE A 75 -1.94 -8.17 2.21
N VAL A 76 -2.08 -8.77 1.05
CA VAL A 76 -3.03 -9.85 0.81
C VAL A 76 -2.27 -11.02 0.24
N CYS A 77 -2.33 -12.15 0.93
CA CYS A 77 -1.71 -13.39 0.44
C CYS A 77 -2.61 -14.04 -0.62
N VAL A 78 -1.99 -14.49 -1.68
CA VAL A 78 -2.66 -15.20 -2.77
C VAL A 78 -1.92 -16.51 -3.03
N MET A 79 -2.66 -17.60 -3.06
CA MET A 79 -2.14 -18.91 -3.43
C MET A 79 -2.56 -19.23 -4.87
N LEU A 80 -1.58 -19.41 -5.74
CA LEU A 80 -1.78 -19.82 -7.12
C LEU A 80 -1.42 -21.31 -7.23
N ASN A 81 -2.29 -22.12 -7.82
CA ASN A 81 -2.20 -23.58 -7.77
C ASN A 81 -2.11 -24.24 -9.15
N GLY A 82 -1.53 -23.55 -10.13
CA GLY A 82 -1.34 -24.10 -11.46
C GLY A 82 -0.34 -25.27 -11.48
N HIS A 83 -0.57 -26.23 -12.36
CA HIS A 83 0.34 -27.35 -12.61
C HIS A 83 0.74 -28.15 -11.35
N ASN A 84 -0.17 -28.28 -10.39
CA ASN A 84 0.08 -28.93 -9.09
C ASN A 84 1.21 -28.28 -8.28
N GLN A 85 1.50 -27.03 -8.54
CA GLN A 85 2.47 -26.23 -7.79
C GLN A 85 1.74 -25.17 -6.97
N HIS A 86 2.09 -25.09 -5.70
CA HIS A 86 1.60 -24.04 -4.81
C HIS A 86 2.57 -22.87 -4.86
N LYS A 87 2.10 -21.75 -5.39
CA LYS A 87 2.88 -20.51 -5.45
C LYS A 87 2.24 -19.49 -4.52
N GLU A 88 2.85 -19.26 -3.39
CA GLU A 88 2.39 -18.28 -2.43
C GLU A 88 2.96 -16.91 -2.77
N LYS A 89 2.06 -15.98 -3.06
CA LYS A 89 2.38 -14.61 -3.47
C LYS A 89 1.77 -13.62 -2.50
N ILE A 90 2.33 -12.42 -2.45
CA ILE A 90 1.73 -11.30 -1.74
C ILE A 90 1.42 -10.16 -2.69
N VAL A 91 0.27 -9.54 -2.47
CA VAL A 91 -0.11 -8.25 -3.04
C VAL A 91 0.13 -7.20 -1.97
N ILE A 92 0.93 -6.19 -2.28
CA ILE A 92 1.24 -5.10 -1.37
C ILE A 92 0.49 -3.86 -1.83
N TYR A 93 -0.29 -3.28 -0.92
CA TYR A 93 -1.03 -2.04 -1.16
C TYR A 93 -0.23 -0.82 -0.71
N LEU A 94 -0.23 0.20 -1.53
CA LEU A 94 0.19 1.55 -1.16
C LEU A 94 -1.04 2.46 -1.27
N GLY A 95 -1.59 2.83 -0.13
CA GLY A 95 -2.90 3.47 -0.10
C GLY A 95 -3.99 2.54 -0.63
N THR A 96 -4.76 3.00 -1.59
CA THR A 96 -5.84 2.24 -2.23
C THR A 96 -5.40 1.49 -3.50
N ASN A 97 -4.11 1.55 -3.83
CA ASN A 97 -3.57 0.99 -5.07
C ASN A 97 -2.67 -0.21 -4.79
N ILE A 98 -2.72 -1.18 -5.70
CA ILE A 98 -1.76 -2.27 -5.71
C ILE A 98 -0.41 -1.71 -6.15
N ASN A 99 0.59 -1.88 -5.30
CA ASN A 99 1.95 -1.40 -5.56
C ASN A 99 2.87 -2.52 -6.07
N GLN A 100 2.76 -3.71 -5.48
CA GLN A 100 3.61 -4.83 -5.83
C GLN A 100 2.85 -6.15 -5.76
N PHE A 101 3.30 -7.09 -6.57
CA PHE A 101 2.91 -8.48 -6.55
C PHE A 101 4.16 -9.34 -6.65
N VAL A 102 4.55 -9.96 -5.55
CA VAL A 102 5.84 -10.64 -5.41
C VAL A 102 5.67 -11.98 -4.68
N ASP A 103 6.71 -12.81 -4.75
CA ASP A 103 6.73 -14.06 -3.97
C ASP A 103 6.71 -13.76 -2.48
N ALA A 104 5.92 -14.54 -1.74
CA ALA A 104 5.93 -14.48 -0.30
C ALA A 104 7.24 -15.05 0.25
N THR A 105 7.79 -14.39 1.26
CA THR A 105 8.90 -14.95 2.03
C THR A 105 8.39 -16.01 3.00
N PRO A 106 9.24 -16.96 3.43
CA PRO A 106 8.82 -17.98 4.38
C PRO A 106 8.18 -17.38 5.64
N GLY A 107 6.99 -17.87 5.99
CA GLY A 107 6.24 -17.40 7.15
C GLY A 107 5.47 -16.10 6.97
N GLN A 108 5.64 -15.39 5.86
CA GLN A 108 4.98 -14.09 5.63
C GLN A 108 3.45 -14.21 5.54
N CYS A 109 2.96 -15.33 5.04
CA CYS A 109 1.54 -15.64 4.92
C CYS A 109 1.03 -16.62 5.99
N ALA A 110 1.78 -16.82 7.07
CA ALA A 110 1.39 -17.76 8.12
C ALA A 110 0.05 -17.40 8.78
N ASP A 111 -0.28 -16.10 8.83
CA ASP A 111 -1.52 -15.58 9.41
C ASP A 111 -2.68 -15.52 8.40
N ALA A 112 -2.44 -15.92 7.16
CA ALA A 112 -3.45 -15.83 6.12
C ALA A 112 -4.55 -16.86 6.35
N ALA A 113 -5.79 -16.39 6.48
CA ALA A 113 -6.97 -17.23 6.44
C ALA A 113 -7.43 -17.36 4.99
N TYR A 114 -6.97 -18.39 4.30
CA TYR A 114 -7.27 -18.57 2.89
C TYR A 114 -8.72 -18.98 2.64
N GLN A 115 -9.30 -18.39 1.60
CA GLN A 115 -10.61 -18.72 1.06
C GLN A 115 -10.50 -18.89 -0.46
N PRO A 116 -11.44 -19.62 -1.10
CA PRO A 116 -11.46 -19.70 -2.56
C PRO A 116 -11.48 -18.31 -3.20
N PHE A 117 -10.62 -18.11 -4.20
CA PHE A 117 -10.53 -16.85 -4.93
C PHE A 117 -11.46 -16.89 -6.15
N LYS A 118 -12.75 -16.82 -5.92
CA LYS A 118 -13.79 -16.96 -6.95
C LYS A 118 -13.69 -15.87 -8.02
N GLU A 119 -13.33 -14.66 -7.64
CA GLU A 119 -13.22 -13.52 -8.54
C GLU A 119 -12.11 -13.75 -9.59
N LEU A 120 -11.02 -14.39 -9.18
CA LEU A 120 -9.95 -14.75 -10.10
C LEU A 120 -10.34 -15.93 -11.01
N ALA A 121 -10.95 -16.96 -10.44
CA ALA A 121 -11.45 -18.10 -11.20
C ALA A 121 -12.51 -17.72 -12.23
N ALA A 122 -13.29 -16.67 -11.96
CA ALA A 122 -14.29 -16.13 -12.89
C ALA A 122 -13.70 -15.55 -14.17
N LEU A 123 -12.40 -15.27 -14.21
CA LEU A 123 -11.69 -14.79 -15.41
C LEU A 123 -11.35 -15.92 -16.38
N LEU A 124 -11.48 -17.18 -15.95
CA LEU A 124 -11.32 -18.34 -16.82
C LEU A 124 -12.53 -18.49 -17.75
N PRO A 125 -12.32 -18.96 -18.99
CA PRO A 125 -13.45 -19.26 -19.86
C PRO A 125 -14.32 -20.35 -19.24
N PRO A 126 -15.64 -20.33 -19.47
CA PRO A 126 -16.54 -21.39 -19.00
C PRO A 126 -16.15 -22.72 -19.65
N THR A 127 -16.11 -23.78 -18.85
CA THR A 127 -15.89 -25.17 -19.29
C THR A 127 -17.19 -25.81 -19.77
#